data_b6bc5561eea20aa530b1e7b4f36c506d
#
_entry.id   b6bc5561eea20aa530b1e7b4f36c506d
#
_cell.length_a   1.000
_cell.length_b   1.000
_cell.length_c   1.000
_cell.angle_alpha   90.00
_cell.angle_beta   90.00
_cell.angle_gamma   90.00
#
_symmetry.space_group_name_H-M   'P 1'
#
loop_
_entity.id
_entity.type
_entity.pdbx_description
1 polymer ?
#
loop_
_entity_poly.entity_id
_entity_poly.type
_entity_poly.pdbx_seq_one_letter_code
_entity_poly.pdbx_strand_id
1 'polypeptide(L)'
;MVLTAARPKGREAAIQLTYGKADITARIENDVESFRYTDVAASQSDTMSITINAREDKWKNAWMPEKGAKLYPAIVVKNWGIGGIGSGYRDYSAECGAFVLDDLSFAGAPDTLTMGGVAKPNDSSFSERTRTFTWKKTSVKKIAETIAGRYKLQLKFEGDDHDIDAKEQDATDSAFLQDLCSDYALVIKVYANKLWVYDREKYKEKTAAWAVYEEAQPFNPNALCIEPGSFKWSTKLTGTYTGGVYLSLIHISEPTRHAQI
;
A
#
# COMPACT_ATOMS: atom_id res chain seq x y z
N MET A 1 -8.03 23.78 48.96
CA MET A 1 -8.27 22.56 48.10
C MET A 1 -7.30 22.67 46.94
N VAL A 2 -6.16 21.99 47.02
CA VAL A 2 -5.14 22.01 45.97
C VAL A 2 -5.59 21.00 44.93
N LEU A 3 -6.05 21.46 43.76
CA LEU A 3 -6.29 20.61 42.61
C LEU A 3 -4.93 20.06 42.13
N THR A 4 -4.62 18.84 42.53
CA THR A 4 -3.49 18.11 41.97
C THR A 4 -3.84 17.79 40.51
N ALA A 5 -3.39 18.63 39.59
CA ALA A 5 -3.49 18.32 38.18
C ALA A 5 -2.79 16.96 37.92
N ALA A 6 -3.51 15.99 37.44
CA ALA A 6 -2.93 14.71 37.07
C ALA A 6 -1.77 14.98 36.10
N ARG A 7 -0.59 14.43 36.41
CA ARG A 7 0.56 14.55 35.49
C ARG A 7 0.17 14.05 34.12
N PRO A 8 0.45 14.80 33.06
CA PRO A 8 0.15 14.37 31.73
C PRO A 8 0.86 13.02 31.47
N LYS A 9 0.12 12.02 31.01
CA LYS A 9 0.69 10.76 30.59
C LYS A 9 1.63 11.00 29.40
N GLY A 10 2.78 10.33 29.39
CA GLY A 10 3.72 10.42 28.28
C GLY A 10 3.07 9.97 26.95
N ARG A 11 3.55 10.51 25.85
CA ARG A 11 3.17 10.01 24.53
C ARG A 11 3.77 8.61 24.35
N GLU A 12 2.97 7.70 23.79
CA GLU A 12 3.36 6.32 23.57
C GLU A 12 2.95 5.92 22.16
N ALA A 13 3.82 5.20 21.45
CA ALA A 13 3.50 4.55 20.20
C ALA A 13 3.69 3.05 20.38
N ALA A 14 2.73 2.28 19.92
CA ALA A 14 2.72 0.82 20.00
C ALA A 14 2.19 0.25 18.70
N ILE A 15 2.39 -1.05 18.51
CA ILE A 15 1.81 -1.80 17.42
C ILE A 15 0.82 -2.82 17.97
N GLN A 16 -0.33 -2.93 17.32
CA GLN A 16 -1.20 -4.08 17.45
C GLN A 16 -0.93 -5.02 16.27
N LEU A 17 -0.83 -6.31 16.52
CA LEU A 17 -0.56 -7.30 15.50
C LEU A 17 -1.46 -8.52 15.65
N THR A 18 -2.24 -8.79 14.61
CA THR A 18 -2.96 -10.05 14.45
C THR A 18 -2.19 -10.96 13.49
N TYR A 19 -1.85 -12.15 13.94
CA TYR A 19 -1.21 -13.21 13.16
C TYR A 19 -2.25 -14.28 12.82
N GLY A 20 -2.58 -14.43 11.56
CA GLY A 20 -3.67 -15.31 11.12
C GLY A 20 -5.02 -14.84 11.67
N LYS A 21 -5.49 -15.48 12.73
CA LYS A 21 -6.74 -15.15 13.45
C LYS A 21 -6.49 -14.78 14.93
N ALA A 22 -5.26 -14.84 15.37
CA ALA A 22 -4.89 -14.62 16.76
C ALA A 22 -4.31 -13.22 16.94
N ASP A 23 -4.86 -12.44 17.86
CA ASP A 23 -4.20 -11.23 18.36
C ASP A 23 -3.01 -11.65 19.23
N ILE A 24 -1.82 -11.25 18.78
CA ILE A 24 -0.56 -11.56 19.47
C ILE A 24 0.05 -10.31 20.11
N THR A 25 -0.63 -9.18 20.11
CA THR A 25 -0.14 -7.89 20.60
C THR A 25 0.51 -7.98 21.97
N ALA A 26 -0.24 -8.46 22.98
CA ALA A 26 0.26 -8.58 24.35
C ALA A 26 1.42 -9.57 24.52
N ARG A 27 1.61 -10.46 23.53
CA ARG A 27 2.69 -11.44 23.57
C ARG A 27 4.01 -10.91 23.02
N ILE A 28 3.94 -9.88 22.18
CA ILE A 28 5.09 -9.31 21.48
C ILE A 28 5.45 -7.91 21.94
N GLU A 29 4.57 -7.20 22.67
CA GLU A 29 4.71 -5.78 23.00
C GLU A 29 6.06 -5.43 23.65
N ASN A 30 6.60 -6.32 24.48
CA ASN A 30 7.89 -6.15 25.14
C ASN A 30 9.09 -6.57 24.27
N ASP A 31 8.83 -7.28 23.18
CA ASP A 31 9.87 -7.81 22.30
C ASP A 31 10.04 -6.94 21.04
N VAL A 32 9.04 -6.13 20.67
CA VAL A 32 9.11 -5.28 19.47
C VAL A 32 10.16 -4.19 19.63
N GLU A 33 11.17 -4.21 18.78
CA GLU A 33 12.21 -3.18 18.71
C GLU A 33 11.86 -2.07 17.69
N SER A 34 11.30 -2.45 16.55
CA SER A 34 10.89 -1.50 15.53
C SER A 34 9.77 -2.03 14.65
N PHE A 35 8.99 -1.12 14.12
CA PHE A 35 7.99 -1.39 13.08
C PHE A 35 8.10 -0.33 11.99
N ARG A 36 8.07 -0.79 10.74
CA ARG A 36 8.02 0.07 9.57
C ARG A 36 6.84 -0.34 8.69
N TYR A 37 6.05 0.62 8.30
CA TYR A 37 5.00 0.47 7.30
C TYR A 37 5.27 1.44 6.14
N THR A 38 5.21 0.93 4.92
CA THR A 38 5.38 1.72 3.70
C THR A 38 4.12 1.58 2.87
N ASP A 39 3.39 2.67 2.77
CA ASP A 39 2.20 2.82 1.93
C ASP A 39 2.62 3.48 0.61
N VAL A 40 2.49 2.73 -0.48
CA VAL A 40 2.87 3.17 -1.82
C VAL A 40 1.63 3.57 -2.59
N ALA A 41 1.64 4.75 -3.19
CA ALA A 41 0.46 5.24 -3.93
C ALA A 41 0.11 4.37 -5.13
N ALA A 42 1.10 3.81 -5.83
CA ALA A 42 0.88 3.12 -7.10
C ALA A 42 2.03 2.19 -7.50
N SER A 43 1.73 1.22 -8.36
CA SER A 43 2.71 0.38 -9.08
C SER A 43 3.56 -0.57 -8.23
N GLN A 44 3.46 -0.51 -6.93
CA GLN A 44 4.13 -1.42 -6.00
C GLN A 44 3.16 -1.82 -4.90
N SER A 45 3.44 -2.94 -4.26
CA SER A 45 2.69 -3.37 -3.08
C SER A 45 3.16 -2.64 -1.84
N ASP A 46 2.23 -2.37 -0.93
CA ASP A 46 2.60 -1.90 0.41
C ASP A 46 3.44 -2.96 1.11
N THR A 47 4.34 -2.51 1.96
CA THR A 47 5.22 -3.40 2.71
C THR A 47 5.19 -3.07 4.20
N MET A 48 5.42 -4.07 5.01
CA MET A 48 5.66 -3.91 6.44
C MET A 48 6.92 -4.65 6.85
N SER A 49 7.57 -4.18 7.88
CA SER A 49 8.67 -4.88 8.53
C SER A 49 8.56 -4.69 10.04
N ILE A 50 8.65 -5.76 10.79
CA ILE A 50 8.69 -5.75 12.25
C ILE A 50 9.96 -6.45 12.72
N THR A 51 10.73 -5.79 13.56
CA THR A 51 11.91 -6.36 14.20
C THR A 51 11.60 -6.63 15.66
N ILE A 52 11.88 -7.84 16.08
CA ILE A 52 11.58 -8.37 17.41
C ILE A 52 12.90 -8.81 18.06
N ASN A 53 13.06 -8.52 19.35
CA ASN A 53 14.09 -9.10 20.16
C ASN A 53 13.86 -10.62 20.30
N ALA A 54 14.77 -11.41 19.77
CA ALA A 54 14.64 -12.87 19.69
C ALA A 54 15.57 -13.61 20.65
N ARG A 55 15.95 -12.99 21.77
CA ARG A 55 16.84 -13.61 22.77
C ARG A 55 16.25 -14.87 23.39
N GLU A 56 14.92 -14.95 23.46
CA GLU A 56 14.26 -16.16 23.92
C GLU A 56 14.14 -17.17 22.79
N ASP A 57 14.48 -18.43 23.07
CA ASP A 57 14.43 -19.53 22.11
C ASP A 57 13.02 -19.80 21.53
N LYS A 58 11.98 -19.24 22.15
CA LYS A 58 10.61 -19.36 21.67
C LYS A 58 10.47 -18.98 20.18
N TRP A 59 11.17 -17.92 19.74
CA TRP A 59 11.11 -17.41 18.37
C TRP A 59 11.81 -18.31 17.34
N LYS A 60 12.73 -19.15 17.79
CA LYS A 60 13.44 -20.12 16.95
C LYS A 60 12.76 -21.51 16.95
N ASN A 61 11.78 -21.70 17.81
CA ASN A 61 11.10 -22.97 18.01
C ASN A 61 9.57 -22.84 17.93
N ALA A 62 8.90 -22.87 19.09
CA ALA A 62 7.44 -22.95 19.17
C ALA A 62 6.68 -21.74 18.54
N TRP A 63 7.34 -20.60 18.47
CA TRP A 63 6.76 -19.36 17.93
C TRP A 63 7.41 -18.92 16.63
N MET A 64 8.12 -19.81 15.98
CA MET A 64 8.69 -19.50 14.67
C MET A 64 7.56 -19.18 13.66
N PRO A 65 7.56 -17.97 13.08
CA PRO A 65 6.51 -17.59 12.15
C PRO A 65 6.60 -18.38 10.84
N GLU A 66 5.47 -18.69 10.26
CA GLU A 66 5.38 -19.41 8.98
C GLU A 66 5.27 -18.44 7.80
N LYS A 67 6.09 -18.63 6.77
CA LYS A 67 5.96 -17.90 5.51
C LYS A 67 4.58 -18.16 4.90
N GLY A 68 3.97 -17.11 4.35
CA GLY A 68 2.60 -17.17 3.83
C GLY A 68 1.52 -16.89 4.87
N ALA A 69 1.86 -16.78 6.17
CA ALA A 69 0.90 -16.38 7.19
C ALA A 69 0.38 -14.96 6.95
N LYS A 70 -0.86 -14.72 7.37
CA LYS A 70 -1.47 -13.38 7.30
C LYS A 70 -1.11 -12.54 8.51
N LEU A 71 -0.75 -11.29 8.24
CA LEU A 71 -0.45 -10.28 9.24
C LEU A 71 -1.39 -9.10 9.06
N TYR A 72 -1.97 -8.62 10.16
CA TYR A 72 -2.82 -7.42 10.19
C TYR A 72 -2.28 -6.48 11.26
N PRO A 73 -1.32 -5.62 10.90
CA PRO A 73 -0.77 -4.64 11.83
C PRO A 73 -1.62 -3.39 11.90
N ALA A 74 -1.66 -2.77 13.09
CA ALA A 74 -2.17 -1.42 13.30
C ALA A 74 -1.20 -0.63 14.17
N ILE A 75 -0.96 0.63 13.80
CA ILE A 75 -0.18 1.57 14.59
C ILE A 75 -1.12 2.22 15.59
N VAL A 76 -0.81 2.11 16.87
CA VAL A 76 -1.57 2.74 17.95
C VAL A 76 -0.70 3.81 18.59
N VAL A 77 -1.25 5.01 18.68
CA VAL A 77 -0.60 6.13 19.37
C VAL A 77 -1.50 6.58 20.50
N LYS A 78 -0.92 6.66 21.71
CA LYS A 78 -1.63 7.04 22.93
C LYS A 78 -1.16 8.42 23.40
N ASN A 79 -2.07 9.20 23.95
CA ASN A 79 -1.80 10.53 24.48
C ASN A 79 -1.22 11.52 23.44
N TRP A 80 -1.50 11.35 22.15
CA TRP A 80 -1.00 12.20 21.06
C TRP A 80 -1.97 13.34 20.69
N GLY A 81 -3.16 13.37 21.27
CA GLY A 81 -4.12 14.44 20.98
C GLY A 81 -3.56 15.79 21.35
N ILE A 82 -3.67 16.76 20.45
CA ILE A 82 -3.44 18.17 20.78
C ILE A 82 -4.63 18.59 21.63
N GLY A 83 -4.46 18.54 22.95
CA GLY A 83 -5.45 19.05 23.89
C GLY A 83 -5.49 20.56 23.79
N GLY A 84 -6.55 21.14 23.20
CA GLY A 84 -6.99 22.46 23.58
C GLY A 84 -7.47 22.40 25.03
N ILE A 85 -7.55 23.55 25.71
CA ILE A 85 -8.05 23.65 27.08
C ILE A 85 -9.42 22.93 27.13
N GLY A 86 -9.49 21.81 27.88
CA GLY A 86 -10.71 21.01 28.02
C GLY A 86 -10.83 19.75 27.09
N SER A 87 -9.95 19.52 26.14
CA SER A 87 -9.90 18.28 25.39
C SER A 87 -8.87 17.33 26.00
N GLY A 88 -9.32 16.15 26.46
CA GLY A 88 -8.43 15.13 27.00
C GLY A 88 -7.47 14.59 25.91
N TYR A 89 -6.38 13.98 26.35
CA TYR A 89 -5.50 13.21 25.46
C TYR A 89 -6.31 12.15 24.72
N ARG A 90 -6.07 12.02 23.44
CA ARG A 90 -6.74 11.03 22.58
C ARG A 90 -5.77 9.99 22.11
N ASP A 91 -6.27 8.78 22.01
CA ASP A 91 -5.59 7.67 21.38
C ASP A 91 -6.09 7.57 19.95
N TYR A 92 -5.20 7.22 19.03
CA TYR A 92 -5.52 6.97 17.63
C TYR A 92 -4.99 5.62 17.22
N SER A 93 -5.72 4.95 16.34
CA SER A 93 -5.28 3.71 15.70
C SER A 93 -5.35 3.87 14.19
N ALA A 94 -4.31 3.44 13.50
CA ALA A 94 -4.23 3.40 12.06
C ALA A 94 -4.00 1.96 11.59
N GLU A 95 -5.02 1.38 10.97
CA GLU A 95 -4.93 0.06 10.35
C GLU A 95 -4.00 0.12 9.13
N CYS A 96 -2.96 -0.70 9.10
CA CYS A 96 -2.01 -0.72 7.99
C CYS A 96 -2.45 -1.64 6.84
N GLY A 97 -3.52 -2.42 7.03
CA GLY A 97 -4.03 -3.35 6.02
C GLY A 97 -3.65 -4.80 6.28
N ALA A 98 -3.71 -5.61 5.22
CA ALA A 98 -3.46 -7.05 5.28
C ALA A 98 -2.18 -7.39 4.52
N PHE A 99 -1.29 -8.14 5.15
CA PHE A 99 0.00 -8.55 4.59
C PHE A 99 0.13 -10.06 4.60
N VAL A 100 0.91 -10.56 3.67
CA VAL A 100 1.39 -11.94 3.66
C VAL A 100 2.85 -11.92 4.11
N LEU A 101 3.19 -12.72 5.11
CA LEU A 101 4.57 -12.88 5.59
C LEU A 101 5.42 -13.49 4.47
N ASP A 102 6.37 -12.74 3.97
CA ASP A 102 7.16 -13.08 2.79
C ASP A 102 8.61 -13.39 3.16
N ASP A 103 9.17 -12.60 4.07
CA ASP A 103 10.56 -12.70 4.48
C ASP A 103 10.72 -12.87 5.99
N LEU A 104 11.68 -13.71 6.37
CA LEU A 104 12.10 -13.95 7.74
C LEU A 104 13.62 -13.94 7.80
N SER A 105 14.18 -13.11 8.65
CA SER A 105 15.60 -13.11 8.91
C SER A 105 15.92 -13.09 10.40
N PHE A 106 16.89 -13.91 10.79
CA PHE A 106 17.47 -13.90 12.13
C PHE A 106 18.87 -13.31 12.06
N ALA A 107 19.19 -12.45 13.01
CA ALA A 107 20.52 -11.91 13.20
C ALA A 107 20.92 -12.04 14.67
N GLY A 108 22.19 -12.15 14.95
CA GLY A 108 22.77 -12.16 16.29
C GLY A 108 24.12 -11.44 16.27
N ALA A 109 24.71 -11.00 17.34
CA ALA A 109 24.26 -10.72 18.69
C ALA A 109 24.11 -9.21 18.89
N PRO A 110 23.03 -8.70 19.49
CA PRO A 110 21.93 -9.45 20.12
C PRO A 110 21.01 -10.12 19.10
N ASP A 111 20.37 -11.22 19.52
CA ASP A 111 19.49 -12.00 18.66
C ASP A 111 18.23 -11.21 18.34
N THR A 112 17.98 -11.02 17.05
CA THR A 112 16.78 -10.34 16.52
C THR A 112 16.12 -11.19 15.45
N LEU A 113 14.80 -11.10 15.37
CA LEU A 113 13.98 -11.64 14.29
C LEU A 113 13.32 -10.48 13.53
N THR A 114 13.55 -10.40 12.24
CA THR A 114 12.84 -9.49 11.36
C THR A 114 11.85 -10.26 10.50
N MET A 115 10.60 -9.80 10.49
CA MET A 115 9.52 -10.32 9.68
C MET A 115 9.12 -9.26 8.65
N GLY A 116 9.27 -9.59 7.36
CA GLY A 116 8.84 -8.76 6.23
C GLY A 116 7.51 -9.24 5.67
N GLY A 117 6.57 -8.33 5.48
CA GLY A 117 5.27 -8.63 4.88
C GLY A 117 4.99 -7.76 3.66
N VAL A 118 4.28 -8.33 2.69
CA VAL A 118 3.88 -7.66 1.44
C VAL A 118 2.36 -7.71 1.31
N ALA A 119 1.75 -6.60 0.93
CA ALA A 119 0.32 -6.53 0.64
C ALA A 119 0.06 -7.18 -0.73
N LYS A 120 -0.27 -8.46 -0.72
CA LYS A 120 -0.61 -9.24 -1.93
C LYS A 120 -1.78 -10.17 -1.62
N PRO A 121 -2.53 -10.66 -2.64
CA PRO A 121 -3.48 -11.74 -2.43
C PRO A 121 -2.78 -12.95 -1.79
N ASN A 122 -3.52 -13.75 -1.04
CA ASN A 122 -2.95 -14.98 -0.46
C ASN A 122 -2.56 -16.02 -1.49
N ASP A 123 -3.19 -15.96 -2.65
CA ASP A 123 -2.86 -16.85 -3.76
C ASP A 123 -1.69 -16.25 -4.54
N SER A 124 -0.52 -16.84 -4.39
CA SER A 124 0.71 -16.39 -5.05
C SER A 124 0.61 -16.43 -6.57
N SER A 125 -0.33 -17.18 -7.11
CA SER A 125 -0.55 -17.28 -8.56
C SER A 125 -0.91 -15.93 -9.18
N PHE A 126 -1.34 -14.93 -8.41
CA PHE A 126 -1.57 -13.56 -8.88
C PHE A 126 -0.31 -12.93 -9.50
N SER A 127 0.83 -13.16 -8.88
CA SER A 127 2.12 -12.58 -9.29
C SER A 127 3.13 -13.61 -9.81
N GLU A 128 2.83 -14.92 -9.71
CA GLU A 128 3.79 -15.98 -10.06
C GLU A 128 3.35 -16.84 -11.23
N ARG A 129 2.02 -16.97 -11.48
CA ARG A 129 1.51 -17.82 -12.55
C ARG A 129 1.25 -17.02 -13.82
N THR A 130 2.05 -17.27 -14.86
CA THR A 130 1.77 -16.79 -16.22
C THR A 130 0.51 -17.44 -16.77
N ARG A 131 -0.31 -16.63 -17.44
CA ARG A 131 -1.52 -17.06 -18.14
C ARG A 131 -1.49 -16.57 -19.57
N THR A 132 -1.80 -17.47 -20.50
CA THR A 132 -1.98 -17.12 -21.91
C THR A 132 -3.47 -17.13 -22.21
N PHE A 133 -4.03 -15.96 -22.49
CA PHE A 133 -5.47 -15.78 -22.73
C PHE A 133 -5.72 -14.56 -23.61
N THR A 134 -6.70 -14.63 -24.52
CA THR A 134 -7.12 -13.49 -25.33
C THR A 134 -8.46 -12.95 -24.84
N TRP A 135 -8.44 -11.75 -24.30
CA TRP A 135 -9.62 -10.99 -23.94
C TRP A 135 -10.24 -10.38 -25.20
N LYS A 136 -11.55 -10.55 -25.43
CA LYS A 136 -12.26 -10.04 -26.61
C LYS A 136 -13.57 -9.38 -26.22
N LYS A 137 -13.91 -8.25 -26.88
CA LYS A 137 -15.17 -7.51 -26.72
C LYS A 137 -15.51 -7.30 -25.24
N THR A 138 -14.64 -6.67 -24.50
CA THR A 138 -14.71 -6.47 -23.05
C THR A 138 -14.32 -5.05 -22.69
N SER A 139 -14.12 -4.76 -21.41
CA SER A 139 -13.60 -3.48 -20.95
C SER A 139 -12.54 -3.68 -19.87
N VAL A 140 -11.76 -2.62 -19.60
CA VAL A 140 -10.72 -2.63 -18.54
C VAL A 140 -11.34 -3.03 -17.21
N LYS A 141 -12.50 -2.47 -16.86
CA LYS A 141 -13.20 -2.79 -15.62
C LYS A 141 -13.62 -4.25 -15.54
N LYS A 142 -14.19 -4.82 -16.60
CA LYS A 142 -14.62 -6.24 -16.64
C LYS A 142 -13.45 -7.19 -16.52
N ILE A 143 -12.32 -6.86 -17.14
CA ILE A 143 -11.08 -7.62 -16.98
C ILE A 143 -10.63 -7.57 -15.53
N ALA A 144 -10.57 -6.38 -14.94
CA ALA A 144 -10.18 -6.20 -13.54
C ALA A 144 -11.13 -6.94 -12.57
N GLU A 145 -12.44 -6.92 -12.82
CA GLU A 145 -13.44 -7.69 -12.05
C GLU A 145 -13.19 -9.20 -12.13
N THR A 146 -12.94 -9.70 -13.33
CA THR A 146 -12.70 -11.12 -13.56
C THR A 146 -11.43 -11.58 -12.83
N ILE A 147 -10.37 -10.79 -12.92
CA ILE A 147 -9.11 -11.10 -12.24
C ILE A 147 -9.26 -10.95 -10.73
N ALA A 148 -9.88 -9.88 -10.23
CA ALA A 148 -10.14 -9.72 -8.81
C ALA A 148 -10.93 -10.90 -8.23
N GLY A 149 -11.95 -11.36 -8.96
CA GLY A 149 -12.78 -12.51 -8.57
C GLY A 149 -11.98 -13.81 -8.42
N ARG A 150 -10.97 -14.06 -9.27
CA ARG A 150 -10.09 -15.24 -9.17
C ARG A 150 -9.39 -15.30 -7.81
N TYR A 151 -9.02 -14.15 -7.27
CA TYR A 151 -8.25 -14.03 -6.02
C TYR A 151 -9.10 -13.63 -4.82
N LYS A 152 -10.42 -13.67 -4.97
CA LYS A 152 -11.38 -13.25 -3.93
C LYS A 152 -11.14 -11.84 -3.40
N LEU A 153 -10.65 -10.95 -4.27
CA LEU A 153 -10.48 -9.53 -4.00
C LEU A 153 -11.77 -8.80 -4.36
N GLN A 154 -12.13 -7.79 -3.59
CA GLN A 154 -13.18 -6.86 -3.95
C GLN A 154 -12.60 -5.81 -4.91
N LEU A 155 -13.17 -5.66 -6.11
CA LEU A 155 -12.78 -4.56 -7.00
C LEU A 155 -13.32 -3.23 -6.50
N LYS A 156 -12.45 -2.22 -6.46
CA LYS A 156 -12.77 -0.81 -6.31
C LYS A 156 -12.27 -0.08 -7.56
N PHE A 157 -13.19 0.34 -8.42
CA PHE A 157 -12.85 0.98 -9.69
C PHE A 157 -13.28 2.45 -9.67
N GLU A 158 -12.31 3.36 -9.72
CA GLU A 158 -12.51 4.82 -9.68
C GLU A 158 -11.78 5.48 -10.86
N GLY A 159 -12.30 5.29 -12.05
CA GLY A 159 -11.76 5.83 -13.31
C GLY A 159 -12.79 5.68 -14.41
N ASP A 160 -12.43 6.13 -15.61
CA ASP A 160 -13.23 5.85 -16.79
C ASP A 160 -13.00 4.41 -17.25
N ASP A 161 -14.06 3.74 -17.63
CA ASP A 161 -13.95 2.42 -18.24
C ASP A 161 -13.67 2.56 -19.74
N HIS A 162 -12.83 1.71 -20.27
CA HIS A 162 -12.43 1.72 -21.66
C HIS A 162 -12.74 0.39 -22.33
N ASP A 163 -13.39 0.45 -23.47
CA ASP A 163 -13.70 -0.75 -24.26
C ASP A 163 -12.45 -1.33 -24.91
N ILE A 164 -12.41 -2.65 -24.97
CA ILE A 164 -11.31 -3.43 -25.50
C ILE A 164 -11.85 -4.43 -26.53
N ASP A 165 -11.50 -4.25 -27.79
CA ASP A 165 -11.87 -5.16 -28.85
C ASP A 165 -11.14 -6.49 -28.71
N ALA A 166 -9.82 -6.43 -28.55
CA ALA A 166 -8.97 -7.58 -28.28
C ALA A 166 -7.70 -7.18 -27.51
N LYS A 167 -7.31 -7.95 -26.51
CA LYS A 167 -6.05 -7.80 -25.78
C LYS A 167 -5.53 -9.18 -25.40
N GLU A 168 -4.29 -9.46 -25.75
CA GLU A 168 -3.62 -10.69 -25.37
C GLU A 168 -2.98 -10.53 -23.99
N GLN A 169 -3.12 -11.56 -23.18
CA GLN A 169 -2.41 -11.74 -21.92
C GLN A 169 -1.43 -12.89 -22.11
N ASP A 170 -0.15 -12.66 -21.92
CA ASP A 170 0.90 -13.68 -21.81
C ASP A 170 1.83 -13.29 -20.67
N ALA A 171 1.24 -13.08 -19.53
CA ALA A 171 1.89 -12.62 -18.31
C ALA A 171 1.14 -13.09 -17.07
N THR A 172 1.68 -12.80 -15.89
CA THR A 172 0.94 -12.98 -14.63
C THR A 172 -0.24 -12.02 -14.57
N ASP A 173 -1.29 -12.36 -13.82
CA ASP A 173 -2.46 -11.49 -13.69
C ASP A 173 -2.08 -10.11 -13.12
N SER A 174 -1.09 -10.06 -12.22
CA SER A 174 -0.56 -8.81 -11.66
C SER A 174 0.12 -7.94 -12.71
N ALA A 175 1.06 -8.50 -13.46
CA ALA A 175 1.80 -7.76 -14.48
C ALA A 175 0.87 -7.31 -15.61
N PHE A 176 0.01 -8.20 -16.08
CA PHE A 176 -0.97 -7.89 -17.12
C PHE A 176 -1.91 -6.74 -16.74
N LEU A 177 -2.46 -6.76 -15.51
CA LEU A 177 -3.31 -5.67 -15.04
C LEU A 177 -2.56 -4.34 -14.92
N GLN A 178 -1.30 -4.40 -14.48
CA GLN A 178 -0.46 -3.20 -14.36
C GLN A 178 -0.23 -2.58 -15.74
N ASP A 179 0.14 -3.38 -16.73
CA ASP A 179 0.39 -2.92 -18.09
C ASP A 179 -0.91 -2.41 -18.73
N LEU A 180 -1.99 -3.19 -18.62
CA LEU A 180 -3.30 -2.80 -19.14
C LEU A 180 -3.78 -1.47 -18.55
N CYS A 181 -3.72 -1.31 -17.25
CA CYS A 181 -4.15 -0.06 -16.60
C CYS A 181 -3.24 1.11 -16.98
N SER A 182 -1.93 0.88 -17.13
CA SER A 182 -0.98 1.90 -17.57
C SER A 182 -1.29 2.43 -18.97
N ASP A 183 -1.72 1.56 -19.90
CA ASP A 183 -2.13 1.95 -21.27
C ASP A 183 -3.26 2.99 -21.26
N TYR A 184 -4.09 3.00 -20.21
CA TYR A 184 -5.23 3.91 -20.05
C TYR A 184 -5.03 4.95 -18.94
N ALA A 185 -3.79 5.22 -18.54
CA ALA A 185 -3.44 6.15 -17.45
C ALA A 185 -4.11 5.82 -16.10
N LEU A 186 -4.54 4.57 -15.92
CA LEU A 186 -5.06 4.04 -14.68
C LEU A 186 -3.94 3.42 -13.84
N VAL A 187 -4.14 3.39 -12.55
CA VAL A 187 -3.21 2.83 -11.58
C VAL A 187 -3.87 1.72 -10.80
N ILE A 188 -3.12 0.66 -10.51
CA ILE A 188 -3.60 -0.43 -9.66
C ILE A 188 -2.88 -0.45 -8.31
N LYS A 189 -3.62 -0.89 -7.29
CA LYS A 189 -3.10 -1.14 -5.95
C LYS A 189 -3.88 -2.28 -5.29
N VAL A 190 -3.19 -3.21 -4.66
CA VAL A 190 -3.82 -4.20 -3.77
C VAL A 190 -3.68 -3.70 -2.33
N TYR A 191 -4.81 -3.46 -1.67
CA TYR A 191 -4.85 -2.98 -0.30
C TYR A 191 -6.06 -3.53 0.45
N ALA A 192 -5.88 -3.97 1.68
CA ALA A 192 -6.95 -4.46 2.56
C ALA A 192 -7.91 -5.44 1.87
N ASN A 193 -7.38 -6.44 1.16
CA ASN A 193 -8.11 -7.45 0.41
C ASN A 193 -8.99 -6.88 -0.74
N LYS A 194 -8.63 -5.72 -1.26
CA LYS A 194 -9.27 -5.07 -2.40
C LYS A 194 -8.27 -4.84 -3.52
N LEU A 195 -8.74 -4.97 -4.74
CA LEU A 195 -8.04 -4.48 -5.93
C LEU A 195 -8.58 -3.09 -6.25
N TRP A 196 -7.76 -2.07 -6.06
CA TRP A 196 -8.06 -0.69 -6.42
C TRP A 196 -7.55 -0.41 -7.82
N VAL A 197 -8.41 0.13 -8.67
CA VAL A 197 -8.07 0.69 -9.97
C VAL A 197 -8.58 2.11 -9.99
N TYR A 198 -7.72 3.08 -10.21
CA TYR A 198 -8.10 4.48 -10.12
C TYR A 198 -7.31 5.36 -11.09
N ASP A 199 -7.94 6.48 -11.49
CA ASP A 199 -7.31 7.53 -12.27
C ASP A 199 -6.59 8.49 -11.32
N ARG A 200 -5.27 8.57 -11.46
CA ARG A 200 -4.41 9.39 -10.61
C ARG A 200 -4.67 10.89 -10.78
N GLU A 201 -4.95 11.34 -12.00
CA GLU A 201 -5.19 12.76 -12.25
C GLU A 201 -6.53 13.21 -11.65
N LYS A 202 -7.58 12.41 -11.77
CA LYS A 202 -8.85 12.66 -11.08
C LYS A 202 -8.72 12.75 -9.56
N TYR A 203 -7.76 12.01 -8.98
CA TYR A 203 -7.48 12.13 -7.55
C TYR A 203 -6.85 13.46 -7.17
N LYS A 204 -6.02 14.05 -8.04
CA LYS A 204 -5.42 15.37 -7.81
C LYS A 204 -6.44 16.51 -7.86
N GLU A 205 -7.55 16.31 -8.58
CA GLU A 205 -8.63 17.30 -8.68
C GLU A 205 -9.55 17.30 -7.45
N LYS A 206 -9.50 16.26 -6.61
CA LYS A 206 -10.30 16.20 -5.38
C LYS A 206 -9.83 17.24 -4.38
N THR A 207 -10.78 17.79 -3.62
CA THR A 207 -10.46 18.68 -2.50
C THR A 207 -9.52 17.97 -1.52
N ALA A 208 -8.43 18.64 -1.13
CA ALA A 208 -7.50 18.09 -0.15
C ALA A 208 -8.20 17.80 1.17
N ALA A 209 -8.12 16.56 1.63
CA ALA A 209 -8.68 16.15 2.92
C ALA A 209 -7.80 16.57 4.11
N TRP A 210 -6.49 16.72 3.86
CA TRP A 210 -5.48 17.04 4.86
C TRP A 210 -4.58 18.15 4.33
N ALA A 211 -4.14 19.02 5.24
CA ALA A 211 -3.13 20.02 4.96
C ALA A 211 -1.88 19.74 5.79
N VAL A 212 -0.71 19.87 5.18
CA VAL A 212 0.58 19.66 5.83
C VAL A 212 1.29 20.99 6.01
N TYR A 213 1.72 21.29 7.23
CA TYR A 213 2.38 22.54 7.60
C TYR A 213 3.73 22.26 8.24
N GLU A 214 4.69 23.15 8.05
CA GLU A 214 5.97 23.10 8.78
C GLU A 214 5.85 23.61 10.21
N GLU A 215 4.84 24.46 10.48
CA GLU A 215 4.58 25.01 11.81
C GLU A 215 3.26 24.48 12.35
N ALA A 216 3.18 24.34 13.67
CA ALA A 216 1.97 23.92 14.33
C ALA A 216 0.80 24.89 14.04
N GLN A 217 -0.28 24.35 13.50
CA GLN A 217 -1.51 25.10 13.23
C GLN A 217 -2.49 24.90 14.40
N PRO A 218 -2.73 25.90 15.24
CA PRO A 218 -3.70 25.79 16.31
C PRO A 218 -5.11 25.64 15.74
N PHE A 219 -5.88 24.71 16.33
CA PHE A 219 -7.31 24.52 16.06
C PHE A 219 -7.70 23.93 14.68
N ASN A 220 -6.76 23.45 13.87
CA ASN A 220 -7.12 22.74 12.65
C ASN A 220 -6.99 21.21 12.87
N PRO A 221 -8.11 20.44 12.99
CA PRO A 221 -8.06 19.00 13.23
C PRO A 221 -7.52 18.21 12.03
N ASN A 222 -7.53 18.82 10.84
CA ASN A 222 -7.03 18.19 9.59
C ASN A 222 -5.63 18.69 9.22
N ALA A 223 -4.97 19.43 10.10
CA ALA A 223 -3.59 19.86 9.91
C ALA A 223 -2.62 18.78 10.41
N LEU A 224 -1.71 18.38 9.55
CA LEU A 224 -0.55 17.59 9.92
C LEU A 224 0.64 18.54 10.06
N CYS A 225 1.36 18.45 11.18
CA CYS A 225 2.59 19.22 11.38
C CYS A 225 3.78 18.28 11.12
N ILE A 226 4.64 18.67 10.20
CA ILE A 226 5.91 17.98 9.98
C ILE A 226 6.97 18.56 10.90
N GLU A 227 7.99 17.78 11.20
CA GLU A 227 9.11 18.23 12.01
C GLU A 227 9.84 19.38 11.29
N PRO A 228 10.10 20.51 11.94
CA PRO A 228 10.81 21.63 11.34
C PRO A 228 12.15 21.20 10.76
N GLY A 229 12.41 21.57 9.52
CA GLY A 229 13.62 21.20 8.79
C GLY A 229 13.64 19.77 8.23
N SER A 230 12.59 18.98 8.41
CA SER A 230 12.46 17.64 7.80
C SER A 230 11.95 17.69 6.36
N PHE A 231 11.33 18.78 5.94
CA PHE A 231 10.86 18.95 4.56
C PHE A 231 12.04 19.07 3.60
N LYS A 232 12.02 18.23 2.56
CA LYS A 232 12.99 18.28 1.46
C LYS A 232 12.23 18.20 0.13
N TRP A 233 12.52 19.12 -0.74
CA TRP A 233 12.01 19.11 -2.11
C TRP A 233 13.16 19.13 -3.10
N SER A 234 13.06 18.32 -4.14
CA SER A 234 14.02 18.30 -5.23
C SER A 234 13.33 18.09 -6.56
N THR A 235 13.85 18.71 -7.61
CA THR A 235 13.41 18.51 -8.98
C THR A 235 14.62 18.30 -9.88
N LYS A 236 14.42 17.51 -10.94
CA LYS A 236 15.43 17.29 -11.98
C LYS A 236 14.82 17.59 -13.34
N LEU A 237 15.55 18.26 -14.18
CA LEU A 237 15.15 18.49 -15.57
C LEU A 237 15.38 17.25 -16.44
N THR A 238 16.34 16.41 -16.08
CA THR A 238 16.65 15.16 -16.78
C THR A 238 15.46 14.20 -16.70
N GLY A 239 14.96 13.75 -17.85
CA GLY A 239 13.82 12.84 -17.93
C GLY A 239 12.44 13.53 -17.96
N THR A 240 12.41 14.87 -18.04
CA THR A 240 11.18 15.61 -18.33
C THR A 240 10.99 15.78 -19.85
N TYR A 241 9.78 15.53 -20.31
CA TYR A 241 9.40 15.66 -21.73
C TYR A 241 8.32 16.72 -21.85
N THR A 242 8.44 17.58 -22.89
CA THR A 242 7.43 18.60 -23.19
C THR A 242 6.30 18.07 -24.06
N GLY A 243 6.45 16.86 -24.58
CA GLY A 243 5.45 16.19 -25.38
C GLY A 243 5.94 14.80 -25.80
N GLY A 244 5.04 13.97 -26.25
CA GLY A 244 5.31 12.65 -26.81
C GLY A 244 4.45 12.42 -28.05
N VAL A 245 4.99 11.67 -29.02
CA VAL A 245 4.25 11.22 -30.20
C VAL A 245 4.07 9.72 -30.10
N TYR A 246 2.82 9.26 -30.10
CA TYR A 246 2.49 7.85 -30.17
C TYR A 246 2.34 7.45 -31.63
N LEU A 247 3.22 6.61 -32.13
CA LEU A 247 3.14 6.05 -33.47
C LEU A 247 2.51 4.65 -33.37
N SER A 248 1.27 4.51 -33.82
CA SER A 248 0.63 3.21 -33.94
C SER A 248 1.22 2.45 -35.13
N LEU A 249 1.69 1.23 -34.92
CA LEU A 249 2.17 0.34 -35.99
C LEU A 249 1.07 -0.06 -36.99
N ILE A 250 -0.20 0.17 -36.64
CA ILE A 250 -1.35 -0.12 -37.50
C ILE A 250 -1.34 0.74 -38.77
N HIS A 251 -0.76 1.97 -38.72
CA HIS A 251 -0.64 2.83 -39.90
C HIS A 251 0.51 2.47 -40.84
N ILE A 252 1.40 1.56 -40.46
CA ILE A 252 2.54 1.12 -41.28
C ILE A 252 2.17 -0.03 -42.24
N SER A 253 1.02 -0.67 -42.01
CA SER A 253 0.60 -1.87 -42.76
C SER A 253 -0.51 -1.67 -43.79
N GLU A 254 -0.95 -0.44 -44.10
CA GLU A 254 -1.81 -0.24 -45.26
C GLU A 254 -0.98 -0.20 -46.54
N PRO A 255 -1.13 -1.23 -47.42
CA PRO A 255 -0.49 -1.18 -48.70
C PRO A 255 -1.14 -0.09 -49.56
N THR A 256 -0.37 0.94 -49.88
CA THR A 256 -0.74 1.92 -50.91
C THR A 256 -1.12 1.17 -52.17
N ARG A 257 -2.41 1.07 -52.49
CA ARG A 257 -2.85 0.64 -53.82
C ARG A 257 -2.45 1.73 -54.80
N HIS A 258 -1.38 1.54 -55.52
CA HIS A 258 -1.12 2.30 -56.72
C HIS A 258 -2.21 1.94 -57.73
N ALA A 259 -3.11 2.86 -57.99
CA ALA A 259 -3.95 2.85 -59.17
C ALA A 259 -3.02 3.02 -60.40
N GLN A 260 -2.85 1.98 -61.16
CA GLN A 260 -2.31 2.08 -62.52
C GLN A 260 -3.42 2.63 -63.42
N ILE A 261 -3.14 3.75 -64.05
CA ILE A 261 -3.88 4.29 -65.20
C ILE A 261 -3.35 3.64 -66.48
#